data_a400ab1b327b04dbb1e54ced17c8726e
#
_entry.id   a400ab1b327b04dbb1e54ced17c8726e
#
_cell.length_a   1.000
_cell.length_b   1.000
_cell.length_c   1.000
_cell.angle_alpha   90.00
_cell.angle_beta   90.00
_cell.angle_gamma   90.00
#
_symmetry.space_group_name_H-M   'P 1'
#
loop_
_entity.id
_entity.type
_entity.pdbx_description
1 polymer ?
#
loop_
_entity_poly.entity_id
_entity_poly.type
_entity_poly.pdbx_seq_one_letter_code
_entity_poly.pdbx_strand_id
1 'polypeptide(L)'
;MKKLSSWGNTSNLNHETHTLFDADQAQSLIANNRNGIVYAMGRSYGDACLNPGGIALENTNLDRLLSLDEELGILECESGVTLKFLQEFLIPKGWMLPVSPGTQYVSVGGCIANDIHG
;
A
#
# COMPACT_ATOMS: atom_id res chain seq x y z
N MET A 1 -10.74 -16.19 6.74
CA MET A 1 -10.12 -15.45 7.86
C MET A 1 -8.60 -15.53 7.74
N LYS A 2 -7.93 -14.41 7.82
CA LYS A 2 -6.48 -14.32 7.73
C LYS A 2 -5.93 -13.52 8.91
N LYS A 3 -4.80 -13.96 9.47
CA LYS A 3 -4.12 -13.22 10.53
C LYS A 3 -3.27 -12.11 9.93
N LEU A 4 -3.52 -10.89 10.36
CA LEU A 4 -2.76 -9.72 9.94
C LEU A 4 -2.05 -9.11 11.15
N SER A 5 -0.88 -8.53 10.89
CA SER A 5 -0.08 -7.85 11.92
C SER A 5 0.45 -6.51 11.41
N SER A 6 0.80 -5.63 12.34
CA SER A 6 1.49 -4.39 12.07
C SER A 6 3.01 -4.53 12.26
N TRP A 7 3.75 -3.44 12.09
CA TRP A 7 5.20 -3.41 12.25
C TRP A 7 5.69 -3.94 13.59
N GLY A 8 5.06 -3.51 14.68
CA GLY A 8 5.47 -3.91 16.02
C GLY A 8 5.15 -5.35 16.37
N ASN A 9 4.32 -6.01 15.56
CA ASN A 9 3.85 -7.38 15.76
C ASN A 9 3.33 -7.65 17.19
N THR A 10 2.75 -6.62 17.80
CA THR A 10 2.20 -6.69 19.17
C THR A 10 0.89 -7.43 19.22
N SER A 11 0.19 -7.50 18.09
CA SER A 11 -1.06 -8.25 17.95
C SER A 11 -1.11 -8.93 16.60
N ASN A 12 -1.75 -10.10 16.57
CA ASN A 12 -1.89 -10.91 15.37
C ASN A 12 -3.36 -11.33 15.31
N LEU A 13 -4.15 -10.51 14.65
CA LEU A 13 -5.60 -10.55 14.70
C LEU A 13 -6.19 -11.15 13.42
N ASN A 14 -7.28 -11.90 13.58
CA ASN A 14 -8.03 -12.46 12.46
C ASN A 14 -8.87 -11.36 11.79
N HIS A 15 -8.81 -11.34 10.46
CA HIS A 15 -9.60 -10.45 9.61
C HIS A 15 -10.28 -11.23 8.50
N GLU A 16 -11.46 -10.80 8.10
CA GLU A 16 -11.99 -11.14 6.80
C GLU A 16 -11.23 -10.28 5.77
N THR A 17 -10.62 -10.92 4.79
CA THR A 17 -9.80 -10.20 3.80
C THR A 17 -10.38 -10.33 2.40
N HIS A 18 -10.28 -9.25 1.63
CA HIS A 18 -10.57 -9.21 0.22
C HIS A 18 -9.36 -8.66 -0.53
N THR A 19 -8.88 -9.41 -1.50
CA THR A 19 -7.77 -8.96 -2.33
C THR A 19 -8.30 -8.04 -3.43
N LEU A 20 -7.71 -6.86 -3.56
CA LEU A 20 -8.06 -5.90 -4.60
C LEU A 20 -7.29 -6.21 -5.88
N PHE A 21 -7.99 -6.24 -7.02
CA PHE A 21 -7.41 -6.53 -8.34
C PHE A 21 -7.52 -5.35 -9.30
N ASP A 22 -8.54 -4.49 -9.13
CA ASP A 22 -8.77 -3.32 -9.96
C ASP A 22 -9.59 -2.27 -9.23
N ALA A 23 -9.66 -1.06 -9.81
CA ALA A 23 -10.35 0.07 -9.21
C ALA A 23 -11.87 -0.13 -9.10
N ASP A 24 -12.50 -0.79 -10.07
CA ASP A 24 -13.96 -0.99 -10.08
C ASP A 24 -14.36 -1.96 -8.97
N GLN A 25 -13.62 -3.04 -8.79
CA GLN A 25 -13.80 -3.98 -7.69
C GLN A 25 -13.59 -3.28 -6.34
N ALA A 26 -12.53 -2.49 -6.21
CA ALA A 26 -12.26 -1.73 -4.98
C ALA A 26 -13.42 -0.79 -4.64
N GLN A 27 -13.93 -0.06 -5.62
CA GLN A 27 -15.07 0.83 -5.44
C GLN A 27 -16.31 0.09 -4.96
N SER A 28 -16.62 -1.05 -5.56
CA SER A 28 -17.76 -1.89 -5.17
C SER A 28 -17.62 -2.41 -3.74
N LEU A 29 -16.45 -2.89 -3.37
CA LEU A 29 -16.18 -3.40 -2.02
C LEU A 29 -16.30 -2.30 -0.97
N ILE A 30 -15.75 -1.12 -1.24
CA ILE A 30 -15.82 0.03 -0.34
C ILE A 30 -17.29 0.50 -0.17
N ALA A 31 -18.05 0.56 -1.26
CA ALA A 31 -19.45 0.97 -1.22
C ALA A 31 -20.32 0.02 -0.39
N ASN A 32 -20.03 -1.28 -0.43
CA ASN A 32 -20.83 -2.31 0.22
C ASN A 32 -20.35 -2.65 1.64
N ASN A 33 -19.13 -2.24 2.02
CA ASN A 33 -18.51 -2.63 3.29
C ASN A 33 -18.01 -1.40 4.04
N ARG A 34 -18.87 -0.83 4.87
CA ARG A 34 -18.57 0.40 5.61
C ARG A 34 -17.52 0.24 6.72
N ASN A 35 -17.28 -0.99 7.18
CA ASN A 35 -16.33 -1.31 8.23
C ASN A 35 -15.08 -1.96 7.65
N GLY A 36 -14.47 -1.31 6.68
CA GLY A 36 -13.27 -1.79 6.00
C GLY A 36 -12.08 -0.89 6.20
N ILE A 37 -10.88 -1.47 6.17
CA ILE A 37 -9.61 -0.76 6.12
C ILE A 37 -8.76 -1.31 4.97
N VAL A 38 -7.99 -0.45 4.33
CA VAL A 38 -7.00 -0.92 3.35
C VAL A 38 -5.75 -1.40 4.10
N TYR A 39 -5.32 -2.61 3.78
CA TYR A 39 -4.12 -3.21 4.33
C TYR A 39 -3.11 -3.45 3.21
N ALA A 40 -1.89 -2.95 3.40
CA ALA A 40 -0.81 -3.09 2.42
C ALA A 40 0.31 -3.97 2.96
N MET A 41 1.43 -3.36 3.32
CA MET A 41 2.64 -4.08 3.77
C MET A 41 2.70 -4.29 5.29
N GLY A 42 1.71 -3.79 6.05
CA GLY A 42 1.67 -3.96 7.50
C GLY A 42 2.79 -3.25 8.25
N ARG A 43 3.25 -2.11 7.75
CA ARG A 43 4.39 -1.38 8.34
C ARG A 43 3.98 -0.23 9.26
N SER A 44 2.69 -0.03 9.49
CA SER A 44 2.19 0.97 10.43
C SER A 44 2.57 0.61 11.86
N TYR A 45 2.85 1.63 12.68
CA TYR A 45 3.06 1.46 14.11
C TYR A 45 1.73 1.17 14.83
N GLY A 46 1.84 0.50 15.97
CA GLY A 46 0.65 0.12 16.74
C GLY A 46 -0.28 -0.75 15.90
N ASP A 47 -1.57 -0.48 15.99
CA ASP A 47 -2.62 -1.23 15.30
C ASP A 47 -3.32 -0.42 14.20
N ALA A 48 -2.73 0.68 13.75
CA ALA A 48 -3.35 1.61 12.81
C ALA A 48 -3.76 0.97 11.48
N CYS A 49 -3.11 -0.11 11.05
CA CYS A 49 -3.46 -0.85 9.83
C CYS A 49 -4.36 -2.07 10.09
N LEU A 50 -4.82 -2.27 11.32
CA LEU A 50 -5.62 -3.42 11.71
C LEU A 50 -7.06 -3.02 12.00
N ASN A 51 -8.00 -3.92 11.72
CA ASN A 51 -9.43 -3.67 11.87
C ASN A 51 -10.12 -4.95 12.37
N PRO A 52 -9.85 -5.38 13.61
CA PRO A 52 -10.43 -6.61 14.13
C PRO A 52 -11.96 -6.52 14.16
N GLY A 53 -12.62 -7.58 13.68
CA GLY A 53 -14.07 -7.63 13.56
C GLY A 53 -14.64 -6.92 12.33
N GLY A 54 -13.80 -6.31 11.51
CA GLY A 54 -14.15 -5.72 10.23
C GLY A 54 -13.42 -6.41 9.08
N ILE A 55 -13.40 -5.76 7.91
CA ILE A 55 -12.74 -6.27 6.71
C ILE A 55 -11.42 -5.56 6.47
N ALA A 56 -10.44 -6.30 5.96
CA ALA A 56 -9.21 -5.76 5.42
C ALA A 56 -9.19 -5.93 3.90
N LEU A 57 -8.99 -4.83 3.19
CA LEU A 57 -8.87 -4.79 1.74
C LEU A 57 -7.39 -4.81 1.39
N GLU A 58 -6.87 -5.95 0.94
CA GLU A 58 -5.45 -6.10 0.61
C GLU A 58 -5.16 -5.50 -0.76
N ASN A 59 -4.29 -4.49 -0.81
CA ASN A 59 -3.98 -3.76 -2.05
C ASN A 59 -2.68 -4.20 -2.74
N THR A 60 -1.99 -5.20 -2.26
CA THR A 60 -0.68 -5.60 -2.80
C THR A 60 -0.72 -6.09 -4.25
N ASN A 61 -1.88 -6.53 -4.74
CA ASN A 61 -2.06 -6.91 -6.15
C ASN A 61 -2.38 -5.71 -7.08
N LEU A 62 -2.61 -4.52 -6.52
CA LEU A 62 -2.66 -3.27 -7.30
C LEU A 62 -1.23 -2.74 -7.46
N ASP A 63 -0.45 -3.40 -8.28
CA ASP A 63 1.01 -3.23 -8.36
C ASP A 63 1.52 -2.83 -9.75
N ARG A 64 0.64 -2.30 -10.61
CA ARG A 64 1.00 -1.93 -11.97
C ARG A 64 1.57 -0.51 -12.06
N LEU A 65 2.62 -0.37 -12.88
CA LEU A 65 3.06 0.93 -13.37
C LEU A 65 2.20 1.30 -14.57
N LEU A 66 1.65 2.51 -14.58
CA LEU A 66 0.73 2.97 -15.61
C LEU A 66 1.41 3.86 -16.64
N SER A 67 2.25 4.79 -16.21
CA SER A 67 3.03 5.65 -17.11
C SER A 67 4.23 6.27 -16.41
N LEU A 68 5.24 6.62 -17.18
CA LEU A 68 6.40 7.39 -16.74
C LEU A 68 6.73 8.44 -17.80
N ASP A 69 6.66 9.71 -17.40
CA ASP A 69 7.23 10.82 -18.18
C ASP A 69 8.68 11.03 -17.72
N GLU A 70 9.63 10.56 -18.51
CA GLU A 70 11.05 10.61 -18.16
C GLU A 70 11.65 12.03 -18.27
N GLU A 71 10.99 12.95 -18.98
CA GLU A 71 11.45 14.34 -19.07
C GLU A 71 11.04 15.13 -17.83
N LEU A 72 9.80 14.97 -17.40
CA LEU A 72 9.25 15.68 -16.25
C LEU A 72 9.46 14.93 -14.92
N GLY A 73 9.82 13.65 -14.97
CA GLY A 73 9.96 12.83 -13.77
C GLY A 73 8.63 12.56 -13.09
N ILE A 74 7.55 12.33 -13.86
CA ILE A 74 6.22 12.03 -13.33
C ILE A 74 5.90 10.56 -13.58
N LEU A 75 5.71 9.83 -12.49
CA LEU A 75 5.29 8.43 -12.51
C LEU A 75 3.85 8.29 -12.06
N GLU A 76 3.07 7.55 -12.82
CA GLU A 76 1.72 7.12 -12.43
C GLU A 76 1.73 5.62 -12.19
N CYS A 77 1.24 5.20 -11.03
CA CYS A 77 1.20 3.79 -10.65
C CYS A 77 0.01 3.47 -9.75
N GLU A 78 -0.26 2.18 -9.58
CA GLU A 78 -1.26 1.72 -8.63
C GLU A 78 -0.73 1.76 -7.19
N SER A 79 -1.65 1.80 -6.23
CA SER A 79 -1.35 2.07 -4.81
C SER A 79 -0.54 0.98 -4.11
N GLY A 80 -0.58 -0.25 -4.62
CA GLY A 80 0.14 -1.40 -4.04
C GLY A 80 1.59 -1.52 -4.47
N VAL A 81 2.04 -0.69 -5.41
CA VAL A 81 3.45 -0.64 -5.82
C VAL A 81 4.31 -0.25 -4.63
N THR A 82 5.40 -0.97 -4.38
CA THR A 82 6.31 -0.69 -3.26
C THR A 82 7.39 0.31 -3.64
N LEU A 83 7.92 1.02 -2.65
CA LEU A 83 9.08 1.90 -2.88
C LEU A 83 10.30 1.11 -3.34
N LYS A 84 10.48 -0.12 -2.84
CA LYS A 84 11.54 -1.02 -3.30
C LYS A 84 11.48 -1.21 -4.82
N PHE A 85 10.31 -1.57 -5.34
CA PHE A 85 10.11 -1.77 -6.78
C PHE A 85 10.37 -0.47 -7.56
N LEU A 86 9.88 0.67 -7.06
CA LEU A 86 10.10 1.97 -7.71
C LEU A 86 11.58 2.34 -7.76
N GLN A 87 12.33 2.11 -6.71
CA GLN A 87 13.77 2.39 -6.69
C GLN A 87 14.51 1.52 -7.71
N GLU A 88 14.22 0.23 -7.74
CA GLU A 88 14.82 -0.70 -8.70
C GLU A 88 14.50 -0.33 -10.16
N PHE A 89 13.31 0.20 -10.41
CA PHE A 89 12.86 0.63 -11.72
C PHE A 89 13.42 2.01 -12.13
N LEU A 90 13.43 2.98 -11.21
CA LEU A 90 13.74 4.38 -11.51
C LEU A 90 15.24 4.69 -11.50
N ILE A 91 16.02 4.11 -10.59
CA ILE A 91 17.44 4.43 -10.46
C ILE A 91 18.23 4.19 -11.76
N PRO A 92 18.06 3.05 -12.46
CA PRO A 92 18.73 2.85 -13.76
C PRO A 92 18.35 3.88 -14.82
N LYS A 93 17.21 4.55 -14.65
CA LYS A 93 16.72 5.60 -15.57
C LYS A 93 17.18 7.00 -15.16
N GLY A 94 17.96 7.12 -14.09
CA GLY A 94 18.48 8.39 -13.59
C GLY A 94 17.52 9.17 -12.69
N TRP A 95 16.45 8.52 -12.19
CA TRP A 95 15.48 9.13 -11.30
C TRP A 95 15.54 8.53 -9.89
N MET A 96 15.23 9.35 -8.90
CA MET A 96 15.11 8.94 -7.50
C MET A 96 13.83 9.46 -6.89
N LEU A 97 13.31 8.73 -5.89
CA LEU A 97 12.20 9.23 -5.08
C LEU A 97 12.65 10.46 -4.28
N PRO A 98 11.82 11.51 -4.17
CA PRO A 98 12.21 12.75 -3.46
C PRO A 98 12.28 12.58 -1.95
N VAL A 99 11.58 11.58 -1.42
CA VAL A 99 11.61 11.24 0.01
C VAL A 99 11.74 9.73 0.19
N SER A 100 12.42 9.31 1.26
CA SER A 100 12.59 7.91 1.62
C SER A 100 12.30 7.74 3.10
N PRO A 101 11.28 6.94 3.48
CA PRO A 101 11.05 6.58 4.88
C PRO A 101 12.08 5.55 5.36
N GLY A 102 11.97 5.11 6.61
CA GLY A 102 12.91 4.17 7.22
C GLY A 102 12.96 2.79 6.59
N THR A 103 12.02 2.44 5.71
CA THR A 103 11.99 1.14 5.00
C THR A 103 11.52 1.31 3.57
N GLN A 104 12.03 0.47 2.67
CA GLN A 104 11.55 0.38 1.29
C GLN A 104 10.36 -0.57 1.12
N TYR A 105 10.02 -1.35 2.14
CA TYR A 105 8.93 -2.33 2.11
C TYR A 105 7.59 -1.71 2.51
N VAL A 106 7.29 -0.57 1.91
CA VAL A 106 6.02 0.16 2.06
C VAL A 106 5.40 0.40 0.69
N SER A 107 4.07 0.47 0.64
CA SER A 107 3.35 0.76 -0.60
C SER A 107 3.24 2.27 -0.84
N VAL A 108 3.09 2.66 -2.11
CA VAL A 108 2.83 4.06 -2.49
C VAL A 108 1.59 4.59 -1.79
N GLY A 109 0.49 3.82 -1.77
CA GLY A 109 -0.73 4.22 -1.07
C GLY A 109 -0.52 4.43 0.42
N GLY A 110 0.23 3.54 1.07
CA GLY A 110 0.59 3.69 2.48
C GLY A 110 1.47 4.92 2.73
N CYS A 111 2.40 5.20 1.83
CA CYS A 111 3.23 6.41 1.91
C CYS A 111 2.40 7.69 1.88
N ILE A 112 1.42 7.76 0.99
CA ILE A 112 0.52 8.91 0.87
C ILE A 112 -0.35 9.02 2.13
N ALA A 113 -0.96 7.90 2.55
CA ALA A 113 -1.86 7.88 3.70
C ALA A 113 -1.18 8.27 5.01
N ASN A 114 0.11 7.99 5.15
CA ASN A 114 0.90 8.27 6.36
C ASN A 114 1.77 9.52 6.25
N ASP A 115 1.64 10.29 5.17
CA ASP A 115 2.40 11.53 4.96
C ASP A 115 3.90 11.32 5.23
N ILE A 116 4.49 10.35 4.54
CA ILE A 116 5.90 10.02 4.74
C ILE A 116 6.82 11.19 4.44
N HIS A 117 7.91 11.25 5.15
CA HIS A 117 8.96 12.26 4.98
C HIS A 117 10.33 11.66 5.30
N GLY A 118 11.35 12.34 4.94
CA GLY A 118 12.73 11.89 5.18
C GLY A 118 13.76 12.80 4.56
#